data_152daf514cd607a65d4f07f5fd804300
#
_entry.id   152daf514cd607a65d4f07f5fd804300
#
_cell.length_a   1.000
_cell.length_b   1.000
_cell.length_c   1.000
_cell.angle_alpha   90.00
_cell.angle_beta   90.00
_cell.angle_gamma   90.00
#
_symmetry.space_group_name_H-M   'P 1'
#
loop_
_entity.id
_entity.type
_entity.pdbx_description
1 polymer ?
#
loop_
_entity_poly.entity_id
_entity_poly.type
_entity_poly.pdbx_seq_one_letter_code
_entity_poly.pdbx_strand_id
1 'polypeptide(L)'
;MLLSMMIILAITSCALELMIAAKIPAWRKLSAKSPLFNLINSLAISFLMGLAFGGSGLVAMGAGVISTILSVPGYQFLHWNYDTPQARARGGSQVNYYRANFKLEMAKWKIALSDLAKLTYTFVRFLTFPIWFTRAAYVKIKPYIVKFNNWTDARRVKRMTI
;
A
#
# COMPACT_ATOMS: atom_id res chain seq x y z
N MET A 1 -14.94 21.72 -0.63
CA MET A 1 -14.23 21.78 0.66
C MET A 1 -13.30 20.57 0.90
N LEU A 2 -13.79 19.32 0.89
CA LEU A 2 -12.94 18.12 1.12
C LEU A 2 -11.77 17.98 0.11
N LEU A 3 -12.04 18.20 -1.18
CA LEU A 3 -10.99 18.09 -2.21
C LEU A 3 -9.90 19.17 -2.02
N SER A 4 -10.28 20.38 -1.68
CA SER A 4 -9.33 21.47 -1.43
C SER A 4 -8.44 21.17 -0.23
N MET A 5 -9.03 20.65 0.86
CA MET A 5 -8.26 20.21 2.04
C MET A 5 -7.29 19.07 1.69
N MET A 6 -7.74 18.11 0.90
CA MET A 6 -6.91 16.99 0.47
C MET A 6 -5.72 17.47 -0.39
N ILE A 7 -5.93 18.41 -1.31
CA ILE A 7 -4.86 18.97 -2.14
C ILE A 7 -3.86 19.76 -1.29
N ILE A 8 -4.34 20.64 -0.40
CA ILE A 8 -3.46 21.42 0.49
C ILE A 8 -2.63 20.47 1.37
N LEU A 9 -3.26 19.48 1.97
CA LEU A 9 -2.59 18.50 2.79
C LEU A 9 -1.55 17.69 1.99
N ALA A 10 -1.86 17.33 0.74
CA ALA A 10 -0.93 16.62 -0.14
C ALA A 10 0.30 17.47 -0.49
N ILE A 11 0.11 18.74 -0.81
CA ILE A 11 1.21 19.66 -1.14
C ILE A 11 2.10 19.90 0.08
N THR A 12 1.51 20.14 1.25
CA THR A 12 2.28 20.36 2.49
C THR A 12 3.02 19.11 2.93
N SER A 13 2.41 17.92 2.83
CA SER A 13 3.05 16.65 3.11
C SER A 13 4.21 16.38 2.15
N CYS A 14 4.02 16.61 0.86
CA CYS A 14 5.07 16.49 -0.16
C CYS A 14 6.24 17.45 0.13
N ALA A 15 5.96 18.69 0.46
CA ALA A 15 6.99 19.68 0.79
C ALA A 15 7.80 19.24 2.02
N LEU A 16 7.14 18.78 3.09
CA LEU A 16 7.79 18.28 4.29
C LEU A 16 8.66 17.06 4.00
N GLU A 17 8.15 16.13 3.23
CA GLU A 17 8.87 14.92 2.82
C GLU A 17 10.15 15.26 2.03
N LEU A 18 10.06 16.17 1.07
CA LEU A 18 11.20 16.61 0.29
C LEU A 18 12.22 17.40 1.14
N MET A 19 11.77 18.18 2.11
CA MET A 19 12.66 18.85 3.06
C MET A 19 13.44 17.85 3.91
N ILE A 20 12.80 16.79 4.41
CA ILE A 20 13.46 15.72 5.15
C ILE A 20 14.48 15.02 4.23
N ALA A 21 14.10 14.68 3.02
CA ALA A 21 14.97 14.02 2.05
C ALA A 21 16.16 14.88 1.64
N ALA A 22 16.02 16.21 1.56
CA ALA A 22 17.11 17.12 1.28
C ALA A 22 18.16 17.12 2.39
N LYS A 23 17.72 17.02 3.65
CA LYS A 23 18.61 17.07 4.83
C LYS A 23 19.18 15.70 5.22
N ILE A 24 18.44 14.61 4.98
CA ILE A 24 18.82 13.26 5.42
C ILE A 24 19.18 12.40 4.19
N PRO A 25 20.48 12.20 3.90
CA PRO A 25 20.92 11.43 2.73
C PRO A 25 20.43 9.98 2.72
N ALA A 26 20.35 9.34 3.89
CA ALA A 26 19.84 7.97 4.01
C ALA A 26 18.38 7.88 3.59
N TRP A 27 17.55 8.82 3.98
CA TRP A 27 16.14 8.91 3.60
C TRP A 27 15.99 9.09 2.10
N ARG A 28 16.72 10.04 1.52
CA ARG A 28 16.73 10.29 0.06
C ARG A 28 17.10 9.05 -0.74
N LYS A 29 18.18 8.34 -0.33
CA LYS A 29 18.61 7.10 -0.97
C LYS A 29 17.56 5.98 -0.86
N LEU A 30 16.89 5.87 0.28
CA LEU A 30 15.88 4.86 0.51
C LEU A 30 14.63 5.14 -0.33
N SER A 31 14.15 6.38 -0.37
CA SER A 31 13.03 6.80 -1.22
C SER A 31 13.31 6.62 -2.70
N ALA A 32 14.55 6.88 -3.15
CA ALA A 32 14.96 6.65 -4.53
C ALA A 32 15.02 5.15 -4.91
N LYS A 33 15.30 4.26 -3.94
CA LYS A 33 15.40 2.81 -4.18
C LYS A 33 14.06 2.10 -4.11
N SER A 34 13.17 2.53 -3.23
CA SER A 34 11.93 1.82 -2.92
C SER A 34 10.71 2.73 -3.08
N PRO A 35 9.93 2.59 -4.17
CA PRO A 35 8.66 3.30 -4.34
C PRO A 35 7.66 2.99 -3.22
N LEU A 36 7.70 1.77 -2.68
CA LEU A 36 6.85 1.37 -1.56
C LEU A 36 7.20 2.16 -0.29
N PHE A 37 8.48 2.39 -0.02
CA PHE A 37 8.91 3.24 1.08
C PHE A 37 8.38 4.67 0.91
N ASN A 38 8.46 5.20 -0.31
CA ASN A 38 7.93 6.52 -0.64
C ASN A 38 6.42 6.61 -0.37
N LEU A 39 5.65 5.61 -0.82
CA LEU A 39 4.21 5.53 -0.58
C LEU A 39 3.87 5.47 0.92
N ILE A 40 4.51 4.57 1.67
CA ILE A 40 4.28 4.41 3.11
C ILE A 40 4.63 5.71 3.85
N ASN A 41 5.74 6.33 3.49
CA ASN A 41 6.20 7.56 4.09
C ASN A 41 5.23 8.72 3.82
N SER A 42 4.81 8.92 2.58
CA SER A 42 3.83 9.94 2.21
C SER A 42 2.49 9.73 2.91
N LEU A 43 2.04 8.47 3.02
CA LEU A 43 0.83 8.13 3.78
C LEU A 43 0.98 8.45 5.27
N ALA A 44 2.12 8.09 5.89
CA ALA A 44 2.37 8.35 7.29
C ALA A 44 2.44 9.85 7.60
N ILE A 45 3.17 10.62 6.80
CA ILE A 45 3.27 12.07 6.97
C ILE A 45 1.90 12.74 6.78
N SER A 46 1.16 12.37 5.72
CA SER A 46 -0.17 12.93 5.47
C SER A 46 -1.17 12.55 6.57
N PHE A 47 -1.07 11.35 7.12
CA PHE A 47 -1.90 10.92 8.22
C PHE A 47 -1.62 11.70 9.49
N LEU A 48 -0.35 11.86 9.87
CA LEU A 48 0.06 12.65 11.04
C LEU A 48 -0.37 14.11 10.91
N MET A 49 -0.18 14.70 9.73
CA MET A 49 -0.64 16.05 9.46
C MET A 49 -2.18 16.16 9.46
N GLY A 50 -2.86 15.17 8.89
CA GLY A 50 -4.31 15.11 8.91
C GLY A 50 -4.87 15.08 10.33
N LEU A 51 -4.26 14.30 11.22
CA LEU A 51 -4.62 14.29 12.64
C LEU A 51 -4.37 15.64 13.31
N ALA A 52 -3.24 16.28 13.03
CA ALA A 52 -2.89 17.59 13.59
C ALA A 52 -3.87 18.69 13.18
N PHE A 53 -4.42 18.63 11.98
CA PHE A 53 -5.38 19.61 11.44
C PHE A 53 -6.84 19.18 11.60
N GLY A 54 -7.13 18.12 12.34
CA GLY A 54 -8.50 17.64 12.56
C GLY A 54 -9.18 17.07 11.31
N GLY A 55 -8.41 16.64 10.33
CA GLY A 55 -8.91 16.04 9.09
C GLY A 55 -9.39 14.61 9.27
N SER A 56 -10.32 14.16 8.40
CA SER A 56 -10.73 12.75 8.39
C SER A 56 -9.62 11.84 7.85
N GLY A 57 -9.56 10.59 8.35
CA GLY A 57 -8.58 9.59 7.89
C GLY A 57 -8.60 9.35 6.37
N LEU A 58 -9.79 9.40 5.75
CA LEU A 58 -9.93 9.25 4.29
C LEU A 58 -9.27 10.41 3.52
N VAL A 59 -9.42 11.64 3.99
CA VAL A 59 -8.77 12.82 3.41
C VAL A 59 -7.26 12.71 3.56
N ALA A 60 -6.77 12.28 4.71
CA ALA A 60 -5.34 12.06 4.94
C ALA A 60 -4.76 10.96 4.05
N MET A 61 -5.47 9.84 3.87
CA MET A 61 -5.04 8.76 2.96
C MET A 61 -5.02 9.22 1.50
N GLY A 62 -6.06 9.90 1.04
CA GLY A 62 -6.10 10.46 -0.31
C GLY A 62 -4.98 11.47 -0.56
N ALA A 63 -4.73 12.35 0.41
CA ALA A 63 -3.62 13.29 0.38
C ALA A 63 -2.26 12.57 0.31
N GLY A 64 -2.06 11.46 1.04
CA GLY A 64 -0.84 10.67 1.00
C GLY A 64 -0.57 10.06 -0.37
N VAL A 65 -1.59 9.54 -1.05
CA VAL A 65 -1.46 9.03 -2.42
C VAL A 65 -1.06 10.14 -3.39
N ILE A 66 -1.73 11.29 -3.31
CA ILE A 66 -1.39 12.46 -4.16
C ILE A 66 0.02 12.95 -3.85
N SER A 67 0.40 13.07 -2.56
CA SER A 67 1.74 13.44 -2.12
C SER A 67 2.81 12.51 -2.70
N THR A 68 2.56 11.21 -2.71
CA THR A 68 3.46 10.23 -3.32
C THR A 68 3.72 10.52 -4.80
N ILE A 69 2.67 10.84 -5.56
CA ILE A 69 2.80 11.16 -6.99
C ILE A 69 3.57 12.46 -7.18
N LEU A 70 3.29 13.48 -6.37
CA LEU A 70 3.94 14.77 -6.44
C LEU A 70 5.41 14.72 -5.99
N SER A 71 5.77 13.83 -5.07
CA SER A 71 7.13 13.71 -4.56
C SER A 71 8.10 13.05 -5.54
N VAL A 72 7.63 12.24 -6.48
CA VAL A 72 8.49 11.57 -7.48
C VAL A 72 9.40 12.53 -8.24
N PRO A 73 8.90 13.59 -8.92
CA PRO A 73 9.77 14.55 -9.58
C PRO A 73 10.67 15.32 -8.61
N GLY A 74 10.19 15.59 -7.39
CA GLY A 74 10.99 16.21 -6.34
C GLY A 74 12.18 15.35 -5.91
N TYR A 75 11.99 14.06 -5.72
CA TYR A 75 13.09 13.14 -5.43
C TYR A 75 14.09 13.03 -6.57
N GLN A 76 13.63 13.03 -7.82
CA GLN A 76 14.51 13.04 -8.98
C GLN A 76 15.36 14.32 -9.02
N PHE A 77 14.74 15.47 -8.71
CA PHE A 77 15.45 16.75 -8.59
C PHE A 77 16.52 16.71 -7.49
N LEU A 78 16.17 16.22 -6.29
CA LEU A 78 17.12 16.08 -5.19
C LEU A 78 18.24 15.11 -5.55
N HIS A 79 17.94 13.99 -6.17
CA HIS A 79 18.94 13.02 -6.59
C HIS A 79 19.90 13.61 -7.62
N TRP A 80 19.39 14.34 -8.61
CA TRP A 80 20.22 15.08 -9.56
C TRP A 80 21.15 16.06 -8.87
N ASN A 81 20.66 16.82 -7.93
CA ASN A 81 21.44 17.87 -7.29
C ASN A 81 22.49 17.37 -6.27
N TYR A 82 22.17 16.32 -5.55
CA TYR A 82 23.00 15.86 -4.43
C TYR A 82 23.78 14.57 -4.70
N ASP A 83 23.20 13.66 -5.51
CA ASP A 83 23.75 12.32 -5.64
C ASP A 83 24.44 12.06 -6.99
N THR A 84 24.36 13.01 -7.95
CA THR A 84 25.00 12.87 -9.28
C THR A 84 25.95 14.03 -9.65
N PRO A 85 26.86 14.43 -8.76
CA PRO A 85 27.75 15.54 -9.02
C PRO A 85 28.64 15.32 -10.25
N GLN A 86 29.07 14.06 -10.51
CA GLN A 86 29.90 13.72 -11.66
C GLN A 86 29.16 13.84 -12.99
N ALA A 87 27.87 13.49 -13.03
CA ALA A 87 27.05 13.63 -14.24
C ALA A 87 26.85 15.12 -14.58
N ARG A 88 26.68 15.96 -13.56
CA ARG A 88 26.57 17.43 -13.74
C ARG A 88 27.91 18.03 -14.22
N ALA A 89 29.02 17.63 -13.61
CA ALA A 89 30.34 18.10 -13.98
C ALA A 89 30.71 17.77 -15.44
N ARG A 90 30.16 16.67 -15.99
CA ARG A 90 30.33 16.27 -17.41
C ARG A 90 29.39 17.00 -18.37
N GLY A 91 28.67 18.02 -17.92
CA GLY A 91 27.72 18.76 -18.77
C GLY A 91 26.42 17.99 -19.06
N GLY A 92 26.07 17.01 -18.23
CA GLY A 92 24.83 16.26 -18.37
C GLY A 92 23.59 17.16 -18.19
N SER A 93 22.59 16.97 -19.05
CA SER A 93 21.32 17.69 -18.96
C SER A 93 20.39 17.03 -17.96
N GLN A 94 19.79 17.83 -17.07
CA GLN A 94 18.76 17.41 -16.13
C GLN A 94 17.56 16.75 -16.84
N VAL A 95 17.16 17.29 -18.00
CA VAL A 95 16.05 16.77 -18.78
C VAL A 95 16.35 15.36 -19.31
N ASN A 96 17.58 15.13 -19.81
CA ASN A 96 17.99 13.82 -20.30
C ASN A 96 18.08 12.81 -19.16
N TYR A 97 18.53 13.25 -17.97
CA TYR A 97 18.54 12.44 -16.76
C TYR A 97 17.13 12.00 -16.37
N TYR A 98 16.16 12.91 -16.33
CA TYR A 98 14.77 12.58 -16.03
C TYR A 98 14.14 11.66 -17.06
N ARG A 99 14.40 11.89 -18.35
CA ARG A 99 13.89 11.04 -19.42
C ARG A 99 14.44 9.61 -19.32
N ALA A 100 15.72 9.46 -19.04
CA ALA A 100 16.35 8.15 -18.86
C ALA A 100 15.82 7.43 -17.62
N ASN A 101 15.66 8.14 -16.50
CA ASN A 101 15.20 7.56 -15.26
C ASN A 101 13.68 7.34 -15.22
N PHE A 102 12.90 8.04 -16.03
CA PHE A 102 11.43 7.88 -16.03
C PHE A 102 11.01 6.44 -16.32
N LYS A 103 11.59 5.79 -17.33
CA LYS A 103 11.30 4.39 -17.65
C LYS A 103 11.67 3.46 -16.50
N LEU A 104 12.81 3.71 -15.86
CA LEU A 104 13.26 2.94 -14.70
C LEU A 104 12.32 3.11 -13.50
N GLU A 105 11.89 4.34 -13.23
CA GLU A 105 10.92 4.62 -12.15
C GLU A 105 9.58 3.95 -12.42
N MET A 106 9.06 4.00 -13.63
CA MET A 106 7.83 3.31 -14.00
C MET A 106 7.95 1.78 -13.84
N ALA A 107 9.10 1.20 -14.16
CA ALA A 107 9.35 -0.22 -13.93
C ALA A 107 9.37 -0.56 -12.44
N LYS A 108 10.02 0.24 -11.60
CA LYS A 108 10.01 0.08 -10.13
C LYS A 108 8.60 0.16 -9.56
N TRP A 109 7.79 1.14 -10.01
CA TRP A 109 6.40 1.28 -9.59
C TRP A 109 5.56 0.07 -9.98
N LYS A 110 5.73 -0.47 -11.19
CA LYS A 110 5.02 -1.68 -11.62
C LYS A 110 5.32 -2.87 -10.70
N ILE A 111 6.59 -3.06 -10.32
CA ILE A 111 6.99 -4.12 -9.38
C ILE A 111 6.39 -3.87 -8.00
N ALA A 112 6.52 -2.65 -7.47
CA ALA A 112 6.00 -2.29 -6.15
C ALA A 112 4.49 -2.47 -6.04
N LEU A 113 3.72 -2.09 -7.06
CA LEU A 113 2.27 -2.29 -7.10
C LEU A 113 1.90 -3.77 -7.18
N SER A 114 2.65 -4.56 -7.95
CA SER A 114 2.46 -6.02 -8.00
C SER A 114 2.69 -6.66 -6.64
N ASP A 115 3.75 -6.27 -5.94
CA ASP A 115 4.08 -6.81 -4.63
C ASP A 115 3.09 -6.35 -3.55
N LEU A 116 2.62 -5.11 -3.61
CA LEU A 116 1.54 -4.61 -2.76
C LEU A 116 0.24 -5.40 -2.99
N ALA A 117 -0.12 -5.67 -4.25
CA ALA A 117 -1.30 -6.47 -4.56
C ALA A 117 -1.19 -7.90 -4.01
N LYS A 118 -0.02 -8.54 -4.13
CA LYS A 118 0.23 -9.88 -3.54
C LYS A 118 0.12 -9.84 -2.02
N LEU A 119 0.71 -8.83 -1.38
CA LEU A 119 0.67 -8.66 0.08
C LEU A 119 -0.78 -8.45 0.56
N THR A 120 -1.54 -7.59 -0.12
CA THR A 120 -2.95 -7.34 0.17
C THR A 120 -3.78 -8.61 0.00
N TYR A 121 -3.57 -9.37 -1.09
CA TYR A 121 -4.24 -10.65 -1.31
C TYR A 121 -3.93 -11.65 -0.20
N THR A 122 -2.65 -11.78 0.19
CA THR A 122 -2.23 -12.67 1.27
C THR A 122 -2.86 -12.27 2.61
N PHE A 123 -2.90 -10.97 2.90
CA PHE A 123 -3.53 -10.44 4.11
C PHE A 123 -5.04 -10.69 4.14
N VAL A 124 -5.75 -10.42 3.05
CA VAL A 124 -7.18 -10.72 2.93
C VAL A 124 -7.43 -12.22 3.09
N ARG A 125 -6.62 -13.05 2.46
CA ARG A 125 -6.71 -14.51 2.60
C ARG A 125 -6.49 -14.96 4.04
N PHE A 126 -5.53 -14.37 4.75
CA PHE A 126 -5.29 -14.64 6.17
C PHE A 126 -6.48 -14.23 7.04
N LEU A 127 -7.04 -13.04 6.84
CA LEU A 127 -8.22 -12.58 7.56
C LEU A 127 -9.47 -13.43 7.28
N THR A 128 -9.61 -13.94 6.07
CA THR A 128 -10.75 -14.79 5.67
C THR A 128 -10.51 -16.27 5.93
N PHE A 129 -9.31 -16.65 6.39
CA PHE A 129 -8.95 -18.04 6.68
C PHE A 129 -9.94 -18.77 7.60
N PRO A 130 -10.44 -18.19 8.70
CA PRO A 130 -11.44 -18.85 9.54
C PRO A 130 -12.71 -19.21 8.78
N ILE A 131 -13.16 -18.33 7.87
CA ILE A 131 -14.37 -18.55 7.05
C ILE A 131 -14.15 -19.68 6.04
N TRP A 132 -13.00 -19.69 5.37
CA TRP A 132 -12.66 -20.75 4.43
C TRP A 132 -12.45 -22.09 5.11
N PHE A 133 -11.79 -22.09 6.26
CA PHE A 133 -11.54 -23.28 7.05
C PHE A 133 -12.84 -23.89 7.57
N THR A 134 -13.73 -23.07 8.15
CA THR A 134 -15.03 -23.53 8.65
C THR A 134 -15.92 -24.06 7.51
N ARG A 135 -15.93 -23.40 6.34
CA ARG A 135 -16.64 -23.85 5.16
C ARG A 135 -16.10 -25.18 4.64
N ALA A 136 -14.77 -25.32 4.52
CA ALA A 136 -14.14 -26.54 4.07
C ALA A 136 -14.36 -27.69 5.06
N ALA A 137 -14.27 -27.42 6.37
CA ALA A 137 -14.58 -28.38 7.43
C ALA A 137 -16.05 -28.79 7.39
N TYR A 138 -16.99 -27.82 7.23
CA TYR A 138 -18.40 -28.10 7.12
C TYR A 138 -18.73 -28.99 5.91
N VAL A 139 -18.15 -28.71 4.74
CA VAL A 139 -18.37 -29.57 3.54
C VAL A 139 -17.90 -31.00 3.78
N LYS A 140 -16.78 -31.20 4.47
CA LYS A 140 -16.25 -32.53 4.81
C LYS A 140 -17.09 -33.25 5.87
N ILE A 141 -17.64 -32.50 6.84
CA ILE A 141 -18.38 -33.09 7.97
C ILE A 141 -19.86 -33.29 7.63
N LYS A 142 -20.42 -32.48 6.72
CA LYS A 142 -21.83 -32.56 6.32
C LYS A 142 -22.34 -33.99 6.02
N PRO A 143 -21.65 -34.84 5.24
CA PRO A 143 -22.13 -36.20 4.96
C PRO A 143 -22.21 -37.07 6.21
N TYR A 144 -21.33 -36.87 7.19
CA TYR A 144 -21.37 -37.58 8.47
C TYR A 144 -22.53 -37.13 9.35
N ILE A 145 -22.84 -35.80 9.36
CA ILE A 145 -23.99 -35.25 10.07
C ILE A 145 -25.29 -35.81 9.49
N VAL A 146 -25.41 -35.85 8.15
CA VAL A 146 -26.60 -36.41 7.49
C VAL A 146 -26.76 -37.91 7.83
N LYS A 147 -25.68 -38.68 7.79
CA LYS A 147 -25.69 -40.09 8.14
C LYS A 147 -26.07 -40.31 9.61
N PHE A 148 -25.60 -39.50 10.51
CA PHE A 148 -25.95 -39.55 11.93
C PHE A 148 -27.42 -39.20 12.17
N ASN A 149 -27.94 -38.16 11.52
CA ASN A 149 -29.35 -37.77 11.62
C ASN A 149 -30.28 -38.91 11.11
N ASN A 150 -29.97 -39.48 9.93
CA ASN A 150 -30.75 -40.57 9.38
C ASN A 150 -30.72 -41.81 10.31
N TRP A 151 -29.60 -42.09 10.98
CA TRP A 151 -29.53 -43.17 11.93
C TRP A 151 -30.33 -42.90 13.21
N THR A 152 -30.34 -41.67 13.72
CA THR A 152 -31.15 -41.27 14.89
C THR A 152 -32.64 -41.30 14.57
N ASP A 153 -33.04 -40.91 13.37
CA ASP A 153 -34.44 -40.94 12.93
C ASP A 153 -34.93 -42.39 12.74
N ALA A 154 -34.10 -43.24 12.16
CA ALA A 154 -34.43 -44.68 12.04
C ALA A 154 -34.61 -45.34 13.41
N ARG A 155 -33.83 -44.99 14.42
CA ARG A 155 -33.99 -45.45 15.81
C ARG A 155 -35.26 -44.90 16.48
N ARG A 156 -35.62 -43.64 16.20
CA ARG A 156 -36.89 -43.05 16.70
C ARG A 156 -38.11 -43.81 16.15
N VAL A 157 -38.15 -44.02 14.84
CA VAL A 157 -39.23 -44.73 14.20
C VAL A 157 -39.38 -46.14 14.77
N LYS A 158 -38.26 -46.87 14.95
CA LYS A 158 -38.27 -48.22 15.55
C LYS A 158 -38.78 -48.27 16.98
N ARG A 159 -38.65 -47.20 17.77
CA ARG A 159 -39.17 -47.10 19.15
C ARG A 159 -40.68 -46.73 19.18
N MET A 160 -41.21 -46.15 18.16
CA MET A 160 -42.63 -45.82 18.05
C MET A 160 -43.50 -46.93 17.49
N THR A 161 -42.86 -47.99 16.91
CA THR A 161 -43.54 -49.13 16.30
C THR A 161 -43.53 -50.40 17.21
N ILE A 162 -43.05 -50.26 18.44
CA ILE A 162 -43.16 -51.25 19.50
C ILE A 162 -44.17 -50.75 20.55
#